data_be0de301e64a6fe73c1c424767488286
#
_entry.id   be0de301e64a6fe73c1c424767488286
#
_cell.length_a   1.000
_cell.length_b   1.000
_cell.length_c   1.000
_cell.angle_alpha   90.00
_cell.angle_beta   90.00
_cell.angle_gamma   90.00
#
_symmetry.space_group_name_H-M   'P 1'
#
loop_
_entity.id
_entity.type
_entity.pdbx_description
1 polymer ?
#
loop_
_entity_poly.entity_id
_entity_poly.type
_entity_poly.pdbx_seq_one_letter_code
_entity_poly.pdbx_strand_id
1 'polypeptide(L)'
;MKKKKCIAAGALAAFLLCESLFTPNLAGMGAGLLKVQAAAANVALNKEVTSSANESATWSADKAVDGDKTSDSGRWSSGDMGTNRDNPQWLVIDLSAATTNVESINIYFNLKAWSTEYQIQTSDSNGADANWETVYELSRDSANVQRNDPDVINASDLSKAELKRYVRFYFKKGNINGWKCISVREIEIMGTQSGMIETAASVLKNLSGLTVGANEEELVIPNTSEQYDISIYGSELDQLLTEDGKASAMRI
;
A
#
# COMPACT_ATOMS: atom_id res chain seq x y z
N MET A 1 18.69 -10.30 -50.23
CA MET A 1 18.81 -8.94 -49.66
C MET A 1 17.61 -8.74 -48.74
N LYS A 2 17.81 -8.85 -47.43
CA LYS A 2 16.74 -8.61 -46.45
C LYS A 2 16.59 -7.09 -46.25
N LYS A 3 15.45 -6.54 -46.68
CA LYS A 3 15.13 -5.12 -46.45
C LYS A 3 14.86 -4.90 -44.98
N LYS A 4 15.72 -4.13 -44.34
CA LYS A 4 15.48 -3.61 -42.99
C LYS A 4 14.29 -2.65 -43.06
N LYS A 5 13.19 -2.99 -42.42
CA LYS A 5 12.08 -2.06 -42.19
C LYS A 5 12.45 -1.16 -41.03
N CYS A 6 12.83 0.07 -41.31
CA CYS A 6 12.86 1.09 -40.27
C CYS A 6 11.41 1.53 -40.03
N ILE A 7 10.88 1.19 -38.88
CA ILE A 7 9.69 1.86 -38.37
C ILE A 7 10.20 3.22 -37.90
N ALA A 8 9.77 4.29 -38.57
CA ALA A 8 10.06 5.64 -38.13
C ALA A 8 9.43 5.81 -36.73
N ALA A 9 10.28 5.97 -35.72
CA ALA A 9 9.85 6.37 -34.41
C ALA A 9 9.28 7.79 -34.50
N GLY A 10 7.97 7.91 -34.70
CA GLY A 10 7.28 9.14 -34.47
C GLY A 10 7.53 9.53 -33.03
N ALA A 11 7.95 10.77 -32.80
CA ALA A 11 8.20 11.26 -31.47
C ALA A 11 6.93 11.08 -30.63
N LEU A 12 6.94 10.12 -29.69
CA LEU A 12 5.89 9.89 -28.75
C LEU A 12 5.94 11.04 -27.74
N ALA A 13 5.16 12.11 -27.99
CA ALA A 13 4.97 13.17 -27.02
C ALA A 13 4.02 12.63 -25.95
N ALA A 14 4.58 12.08 -24.90
CA ALA A 14 3.81 11.64 -23.75
C ALA A 14 3.29 12.86 -22.97
N PHE A 15 1.99 13.10 -23.03
CA PHE A 15 1.31 14.05 -22.14
C PHE A 15 0.83 13.32 -20.89
N LEU A 16 1.31 13.77 -19.75
CA LEU A 16 0.98 13.30 -18.44
C LEU A 16 -0.34 13.90 -18.00
N LEU A 17 -1.37 13.09 -17.79
CA LEU A 17 -2.51 13.48 -16.97
C LEU A 17 -2.28 12.94 -15.56
N CYS A 18 -1.69 13.79 -14.70
CA CYS A 18 -1.80 13.61 -13.28
C CYS A 18 -3.22 14.06 -12.90
N GLU A 19 -4.08 13.15 -12.44
CA GLU A 19 -5.37 13.52 -11.89
C GLU A 19 -5.20 14.24 -10.55
N SER A 20 -4.72 15.49 -10.62
CA SER A 20 -4.99 16.52 -9.64
C SER A 20 -4.85 17.87 -10.32
N LEU A 21 -6.01 18.44 -10.70
CA LEU A 21 -6.18 19.87 -10.97
C LEU A 21 -5.36 20.47 -12.13
N PHE A 22 -5.61 20.05 -13.39
CA PHE A 22 -5.57 21.00 -14.49
C PHE A 22 -6.17 20.32 -15.73
N THR A 23 -7.33 20.74 -16.19
CA THR A 23 -7.81 20.47 -17.53
C THR A 23 -7.36 21.59 -18.46
N PRO A 24 -6.29 21.47 -19.22
CA PRO A 24 -6.14 22.30 -20.39
C PRO A 24 -7.00 21.67 -21.49
N ASN A 25 -7.90 22.47 -22.00
CA ASN A 25 -8.68 22.18 -23.19
C ASN A 25 -7.71 22.12 -24.38
N LEU A 26 -7.19 20.95 -24.72
CA LEU A 26 -6.32 20.71 -25.86
C LEU A 26 -7.12 20.01 -26.95
N ALA A 27 -7.92 20.78 -27.66
CA ALA A 27 -8.48 20.34 -28.94
C ALA A 27 -7.37 20.33 -29.98
N GLY A 28 -6.95 19.16 -30.45
CA GLY A 28 -6.28 19.01 -31.72
C GLY A 28 -4.87 18.44 -31.76
N MET A 29 -4.44 17.63 -30.80
CA MET A 29 -3.22 16.82 -30.96
C MET A 29 -3.46 15.43 -30.39
N GLY A 30 -3.54 14.43 -31.26
CA GLY A 30 -3.64 13.03 -30.87
C GLY A 30 -2.31 12.55 -30.26
N ALA A 31 -2.17 12.66 -28.95
CA ALA A 31 -1.05 12.11 -28.21
C ALA A 31 -1.50 10.83 -27.50
N GLY A 32 -0.74 9.76 -27.62
CA GLY A 32 -0.92 8.60 -26.76
C GLY A 32 -0.81 9.00 -25.30
N LEU A 33 -1.85 8.69 -24.50
CA LEU A 33 -1.88 9.01 -23.09
C LEU A 33 -1.35 7.81 -22.29
N LEU A 34 -0.25 8.00 -21.58
CA LEU A 34 0.20 7.08 -20.54
C LEU A 34 -0.50 7.45 -19.23
N LYS A 35 -1.25 6.50 -18.65
CA LYS A 35 -1.76 6.63 -17.29
C LYS A 35 -0.72 6.07 -16.35
N VAL A 36 -0.22 6.90 -15.46
CA VAL A 36 0.67 6.50 -14.37
C VAL A 36 -0.10 6.66 -13.06
N GLN A 37 -0.31 5.56 -12.38
CA GLN A 37 -0.96 5.55 -11.08
C GLN A 37 0.01 4.96 -10.07
N ALA A 38 0.17 5.60 -8.91
CA ALA A 38 0.98 5.03 -7.85
C ALA A 38 0.36 3.71 -7.39
N ALA A 39 1.14 2.65 -7.39
CA ALA A 39 0.74 1.37 -6.82
C ALA A 39 0.69 1.49 -5.30
N ALA A 40 -0.31 0.87 -4.67
CA ALA A 40 -0.35 0.77 -3.22
C ALA A 40 0.77 -0.16 -2.74
N ALA A 41 1.56 0.33 -1.80
CA ALA A 41 2.59 -0.46 -1.13
C ALA A 41 2.24 -0.64 0.35
N ASN A 42 2.82 -1.65 1.01
CA ASN A 42 2.76 -1.74 2.46
C ASN A 42 3.67 -0.66 3.07
N VAL A 43 3.09 0.49 3.42
CA VAL A 43 3.81 1.63 3.97
C VAL A 43 4.22 1.44 5.43
N ALA A 44 3.73 0.38 6.09
CA ALA A 44 4.13 0.01 7.45
C ALA A 44 5.37 -0.89 7.49
N LEU A 45 5.75 -1.53 6.38
CA LEU A 45 6.83 -2.52 6.33
C LEU A 45 8.15 -1.94 6.84
N ASN A 46 8.76 -2.62 7.83
CA ASN A 46 10.03 -2.25 8.45
C ASN A 46 10.08 -0.83 9.05
N LYS A 47 8.93 -0.27 9.41
CA LYS A 47 8.86 1.03 10.08
C LYS A 47 9.19 0.92 11.56
N GLU A 48 9.57 2.05 12.16
CA GLU A 48 9.77 2.13 13.61
C GLU A 48 8.44 1.93 14.34
N VAL A 49 8.45 1.01 15.32
CA VAL A 49 7.26 0.68 16.12
C VAL A 49 7.58 0.78 17.60
N THR A 50 6.67 1.42 18.33
CA THR A 50 6.67 1.40 19.79
C THR A 50 5.43 0.71 20.32
N SER A 51 5.49 0.18 21.53
CA SER A 51 4.39 -0.56 22.16
C SER A 51 4.18 -0.19 23.62
N SER A 52 2.99 -0.48 24.14
CA SER A 52 2.70 -0.39 25.58
C SER A 52 3.61 -1.30 26.41
N ALA A 53 3.83 -2.51 25.93
CA ALA A 53 4.71 -3.51 26.52
C ALA A 53 5.04 -4.60 25.50
N ASN A 54 6.14 -5.31 25.72
CA ASN A 54 6.48 -6.56 25.08
C ASN A 54 6.47 -7.67 26.11
N GLU A 55 5.89 -8.83 25.81
CA GLU A 55 5.92 -10.00 26.69
C GLU A 55 7.36 -10.48 26.93
N SER A 56 8.20 -10.35 25.91
CA SER A 56 9.65 -10.61 26.00
C SER A 56 10.40 -9.86 24.90
N ALA A 57 11.73 -9.85 24.99
CA ALA A 57 12.58 -9.29 23.93
C ALA A 57 12.45 -10.03 22.59
N THR A 58 12.06 -11.31 22.62
CA THR A 58 11.86 -12.11 21.39
C THR A 58 10.61 -11.69 20.63
N TRP A 59 9.58 -11.22 21.35
CA TRP A 59 8.28 -10.83 20.80
C TRP A 59 8.09 -9.33 20.85
N SER A 60 9.08 -8.62 20.33
CA SER A 60 9.16 -7.15 20.29
C SER A 60 8.24 -6.53 19.25
N ALA A 61 8.00 -5.24 19.40
CA ALA A 61 7.03 -4.49 18.58
C ALA A 61 7.36 -4.47 17.09
N ASP A 62 8.65 -4.46 16.73
CA ASP A 62 9.14 -4.47 15.34
C ASP A 62 8.68 -5.71 14.55
N LYS A 63 8.41 -6.82 15.26
CA LYS A 63 7.87 -8.05 14.66
C LYS A 63 6.47 -7.89 14.06
N ALA A 64 5.75 -6.85 14.42
CA ALA A 64 4.43 -6.58 13.86
C ALA A 64 4.46 -5.91 12.48
N VAL A 65 5.63 -5.57 11.93
CA VAL A 65 5.80 -4.90 10.64
C VAL A 65 7.01 -5.42 9.86
N ASP A 66 7.49 -6.64 10.14
CA ASP A 66 8.70 -7.23 9.52
C ASP A 66 8.41 -8.04 8.24
N GLY A 67 7.14 -8.14 7.83
CA GLY A 67 6.67 -8.86 6.65
C GLY A 67 6.36 -10.33 6.90
N ASP A 68 6.57 -10.88 8.10
CA ASP A 68 6.28 -12.28 8.43
C ASP A 68 4.85 -12.46 8.95
N LYS A 69 3.95 -12.90 8.08
CA LYS A 69 2.52 -13.13 8.40
C LYS A 69 2.25 -14.51 9.00
N THR A 70 3.20 -15.41 8.98
CA THR A 70 2.97 -16.85 9.17
C THR A 70 3.65 -17.45 10.39
N SER A 71 4.79 -16.92 10.79
CA SER A 71 5.58 -17.46 11.88
C SER A 71 4.96 -17.17 13.26
N ASP A 72 4.88 -18.21 14.08
CA ASP A 72 4.50 -18.04 15.48
C ASP A 72 5.61 -17.41 16.33
N SER A 73 6.86 -17.44 15.87
CA SER A 73 8.01 -16.78 16.52
C SER A 73 8.24 -15.36 16.03
N GLY A 74 7.85 -15.03 14.78
CA GLY A 74 7.92 -13.72 14.19
C GLY A 74 6.67 -12.89 14.49
N ARG A 75 6.47 -12.52 15.76
CA ARG A 75 5.28 -11.76 16.16
C ARG A 75 5.58 -10.79 17.30
N TRP A 76 4.81 -9.76 17.41
CA TRP A 76 4.69 -9.02 18.66
C TRP A 76 3.73 -9.72 19.62
N SER A 77 4.06 -9.72 20.89
CA SER A 77 3.15 -10.13 21.97
C SER A 77 3.16 -9.06 23.08
N SER A 78 2.00 -8.57 23.41
CA SER A 78 1.83 -7.51 24.42
C SER A 78 2.10 -7.98 25.84
N GLY A 79 2.12 -7.04 26.77
CA GLY A 79 2.03 -7.36 28.19
C GLY A 79 0.69 -8.02 28.58
N ASP A 80 0.58 -8.39 29.86
CA ASP A 80 -0.60 -9.05 30.41
C ASP A 80 -1.82 -8.10 30.42
N MET A 81 -2.87 -8.52 29.74
CA MET A 81 -4.17 -7.82 29.70
C MET A 81 -5.07 -8.11 30.90
N GLY A 82 -4.59 -8.85 31.88
CA GLY A 82 -5.37 -9.24 33.05
C GLY A 82 -6.36 -10.39 32.79
N THR A 83 -7.05 -10.80 33.84
CA THR A 83 -8.00 -11.92 33.80
C THR A 83 -9.18 -11.65 32.88
N ASN A 84 -9.70 -10.43 32.90
CA ASN A 84 -10.84 -10.00 32.07
C ASN A 84 -10.43 -9.57 30.65
N ARG A 85 -9.14 -9.55 30.33
CA ARG A 85 -8.58 -9.07 29.05
C ARG A 85 -8.95 -7.61 28.75
N ASP A 86 -9.07 -6.76 29.76
CA ASP A 86 -9.51 -5.36 29.67
C ASP A 86 -8.45 -4.34 30.10
N ASN A 87 -7.18 -4.78 30.27
CA ASN A 87 -6.02 -3.90 30.43
C ASN A 87 -5.49 -3.51 29.04
N PRO A 88 -5.75 -2.28 28.53
CA PRO A 88 -5.48 -1.92 27.15
C PRO A 88 -4.00 -2.03 26.77
N GLN A 89 -3.75 -2.49 25.55
CA GLN A 89 -2.43 -2.57 24.96
C GLN A 89 -2.41 -1.81 23.63
N TRP A 90 -1.25 -1.37 23.20
CA TRP A 90 -1.14 -0.63 21.94
C TRP A 90 0.18 -0.84 21.23
N LEU A 91 0.15 -0.64 19.92
CA LEU A 91 1.28 -0.43 19.02
C LEU A 91 1.15 0.94 18.38
N VAL A 92 2.25 1.66 18.23
CA VAL A 92 2.32 2.88 17.42
C VAL A 92 3.39 2.69 16.36
N ILE A 93 3.00 2.83 15.11
CA ILE A 93 3.87 2.78 13.93
C ILE A 93 4.18 4.21 13.51
N ASP A 94 5.46 4.56 13.37
CA ASP A 94 5.90 5.80 12.74
C ASP A 94 6.02 5.57 11.23
N LEU A 95 5.05 5.99 10.46
CA LEU A 95 5.08 5.87 9.01
C LEU A 95 6.12 6.80 8.34
N SER A 96 6.79 7.67 9.11
CA SER A 96 7.74 8.69 8.65
C SER A 96 7.10 9.87 7.90
N ALA A 97 5.96 9.65 7.27
CA ALA A 97 5.15 10.66 6.58
C ALA A 97 3.67 10.30 6.63
N ALA A 98 2.81 11.24 6.31
CA ALA A 98 1.38 10.96 6.14
C ALA A 98 1.14 10.03 4.94
N THR A 99 0.15 9.15 5.07
CA THR A 99 -0.28 8.26 3.99
C THR A 99 -1.54 8.82 3.36
N THR A 100 -1.46 9.09 2.08
CA THR A 100 -2.58 9.58 1.29
C THR A 100 -3.20 8.42 0.54
N ASN A 101 -4.41 8.17 0.45
CA ASN A 101 -5.02 7.07 -0.29
C ASN A 101 -4.69 5.69 0.30
N VAL A 102 -5.15 5.46 1.53
CA VAL A 102 -5.13 4.12 2.13
C VAL A 102 -6.15 3.23 1.40
N GLU A 103 -5.73 2.08 0.93
CA GLU A 103 -6.60 1.09 0.28
C GLU A 103 -7.13 0.07 1.27
N SER A 104 -6.25 -0.44 2.14
CA SER A 104 -6.63 -1.36 3.22
C SER A 104 -5.63 -1.34 4.37
N ILE A 105 -6.11 -1.78 5.53
CA ILE A 105 -5.28 -2.13 6.69
C ILE A 105 -5.57 -3.59 7.03
N ASN A 106 -4.53 -4.41 7.14
CA ASN A 106 -4.66 -5.83 7.45
C ASN A 106 -3.94 -6.13 8.78
N ILE A 107 -4.64 -6.78 9.71
CA ILE A 107 -4.08 -7.16 11.01
C ILE A 107 -4.08 -8.68 11.12
N TYR A 108 -2.89 -9.29 11.12
CA TYR A 108 -2.68 -10.73 11.26
C TYR A 108 -2.47 -11.08 12.73
N PHE A 109 -3.52 -11.46 13.41
CA PHE A 109 -3.42 -11.91 14.80
C PHE A 109 -2.81 -13.31 14.90
N ASN A 110 -2.19 -13.61 16.05
CA ASN A 110 -1.69 -14.95 16.32
C ASN A 110 -2.74 -15.80 17.07
N LEU A 111 -3.19 -16.85 16.42
CA LEU A 111 -4.06 -17.88 16.99
C LEU A 111 -5.26 -17.30 17.75
N LYS A 112 -5.31 -17.52 19.09
CA LYS A 112 -6.40 -17.05 19.96
C LYS A 112 -6.12 -15.72 20.67
N ALA A 113 -4.93 -15.13 20.47
CA ALA A 113 -4.52 -13.88 21.11
C ALA A 113 -4.95 -12.63 20.32
N TRP A 114 -6.18 -12.61 19.85
CA TRP A 114 -6.76 -11.52 19.08
C TRP A 114 -7.59 -10.56 19.94
N SER A 115 -7.81 -9.36 19.42
CA SER A 115 -8.59 -8.33 20.11
C SER A 115 -10.07 -8.43 19.78
N THR A 116 -10.92 -8.26 20.80
CA THR A 116 -12.38 -8.17 20.66
C THR A 116 -12.84 -6.73 20.50
N GLU A 117 -12.10 -5.77 21.08
CA GLU A 117 -12.38 -4.35 20.93
C GLU A 117 -11.07 -3.62 20.65
N TYR A 118 -11.00 -2.91 19.52
CA TYR A 118 -9.84 -2.09 19.20
C TYR A 118 -10.20 -0.87 18.36
N GLN A 119 -9.32 0.12 18.41
CA GLN A 119 -9.38 1.31 17.56
C GLN A 119 -8.10 1.43 16.75
N ILE A 120 -8.22 1.93 15.52
CA ILE A 120 -7.11 2.45 14.74
C ILE A 120 -7.20 3.97 14.83
N GLN A 121 -6.10 4.59 15.22
CA GLN A 121 -6.03 6.01 15.49
C GLN A 121 -4.83 6.62 14.76
N THR A 122 -4.92 7.89 14.43
CA THR A 122 -3.84 8.60 13.73
C THR A 122 -3.52 9.92 14.42
N SER A 123 -2.25 10.36 14.35
CA SER A 123 -1.77 11.62 14.93
C SER A 123 -0.54 12.15 14.20
N ASP A 124 -0.33 13.45 14.27
CA ASP A 124 0.90 14.09 13.76
C ASP A 124 2.06 14.00 14.76
N SER A 125 1.79 13.60 16.00
CA SER A 125 2.78 13.44 17.06
C SER A 125 2.60 12.11 17.81
N ASN A 126 3.71 11.64 18.42
CA ASN A 126 3.74 10.43 19.26
C ASN A 126 4.29 10.78 20.63
N GLY A 127 3.45 11.21 21.54
CA GLY A 127 3.82 11.57 22.90
C GLY A 127 2.61 11.58 23.83
N ALA A 128 2.84 11.94 25.08
CA ALA A 128 1.78 11.99 26.10
C ALA A 128 0.64 12.96 25.71
N ASP A 129 1.00 14.04 25.00
CA ASP A 129 0.06 15.09 24.56
C ASP A 129 -0.41 14.87 23.10
N ALA A 130 -0.16 13.69 22.52
CA ALA A 130 -0.57 13.41 21.16
C ALA A 130 -2.11 13.41 21.05
N ASN A 131 -2.61 14.21 20.08
CA ASN A 131 -4.03 14.24 19.77
C ASN A 131 -4.37 13.08 18.82
N TRP A 132 -4.81 11.96 19.38
CA TRP A 132 -5.18 10.77 18.65
C TRP A 132 -6.61 10.87 18.09
N GLU A 133 -6.72 10.82 16.77
CA GLU A 133 -7.99 10.77 16.07
C GLU A 133 -8.33 9.33 15.69
N THR A 134 -9.51 8.84 16.08
CA THR A 134 -9.97 7.49 15.73
C THR A 134 -10.48 7.49 14.29
N VAL A 135 -9.90 6.63 13.45
CA VAL A 135 -10.28 6.44 12.06
C VAL A 135 -11.06 5.14 11.83
N TYR A 136 -10.95 4.19 12.76
CA TYR A 136 -11.69 2.93 12.74
C TYR A 136 -11.89 2.40 14.15
N GLU A 137 -13.02 1.74 14.38
CA GLU A 137 -13.33 1.05 15.65
C GLU A 137 -14.02 -0.28 15.35
N LEU A 138 -13.61 -1.33 16.07
CA LEU A 138 -14.23 -2.64 16.02
C LEU A 138 -14.62 -3.10 17.42
N SER A 139 -15.81 -3.69 17.51
CA SER A 139 -16.27 -4.45 18.66
C SER A 139 -16.90 -5.77 18.21
N ARG A 140 -16.51 -6.87 18.83
CA ARG A 140 -17.03 -8.22 18.56
C ARG A 140 -16.97 -9.10 19.79
N ASP A 141 -17.74 -10.18 19.79
CA ASP A 141 -17.74 -11.13 20.89
C ASP A 141 -16.47 -11.99 20.96
N SER A 142 -16.12 -12.42 22.17
CA SER A 142 -15.10 -13.43 22.40
C SER A 142 -15.55 -14.79 21.87
N ALA A 143 -14.62 -15.53 21.26
CA ALA A 143 -14.89 -16.87 20.76
C ALA A 143 -13.71 -17.82 20.97
N ASN A 144 -14.00 -19.11 21.14
CA ASN A 144 -12.97 -20.16 21.24
C ASN A 144 -12.50 -20.61 19.85
N VAL A 145 -12.04 -19.65 19.04
CA VAL A 145 -11.56 -19.88 17.68
C VAL A 145 -10.17 -19.28 17.48
N GLN A 146 -9.40 -19.89 16.60
CA GLN A 146 -8.16 -19.31 16.09
C GLN A 146 -8.48 -18.41 14.90
N ARG A 147 -7.76 -17.29 14.78
CA ARG A 147 -7.85 -16.41 13.62
C ARG A 147 -6.59 -16.60 12.76
N ASN A 148 -6.77 -17.28 11.65
CA ASN A 148 -5.70 -17.51 10.68
C ASN A 148 -5.71 -16.45 9.57
N ASP A 149 -6.91 -15.95 9.24
CA ASP A 149 -7.09 -14.87 8.29
C ASP A 149 -6.95 -13.51 8.98
N PRO A 150 -6.46 -12.47 8.29
CA PRO A 150 -6.36 -11.14 8.86
C PRO A 150 -7.73 -10.50 9.10
N ASP A 151 -7.79 -9.56 10.03
CA ASP A 151 -8.83 -8.54 10.00
C ASP A 151 -8.50 -7.59 8.85
N VAL A 152 -9.35 -7.54 7.83
CA VAL A 152 -9.21 -6.67 6.67
C VAL A 152 -10.13 -5.48 6.85
N ILE A 153 -9.55 -4.27 6.91
CA ILE A 153 -10.25 -2.99 7.00
C ILE A 153 -10.01 -2.28 5.66
N ASN A 154 -11.05 -2.16 4.85
CA ASN A 154 -10.95 -1.48 3.56
C ASN A 154 -11.02 0.05 3.73
N ALA A 155 -10.62 0.80 2.71
CA ALA A 155 -10.72 2.26 2.71
C ALA A 155 -12.14 2.76 3.05
N SER A 156 -13.17 2.06 2.59
CA SER A 156 -14.58 2.37 2.85
C SER A 156 -15.00 2.22 4.31
N ASP A 157 -14.26 1.45 5.10
CA ASP A 157 -14.53 1.21 6.52
C ASP A 157 -13.89 2.27 7.41
N LEU A 158 -12.94 3.03 6.86
CA LEU A 158 -12.25 4.11 7.54
C LEU A 158 -13.08 5.40 7.48
N SER A 159 -13.06 6.17 8.55
CA SER A 159 -13.67 7.52 8.56
C SER A 159 -12.93 8.50 7.66
N LYS A 160 -11.68 8.19 7.30
CA LYS A 160 -10.80 8.95 6.40
C LYS A 160 -9.89 8.00 5.64
N ALA A 161 -9.69 8.27 4.35
CA ALA A 161 -8.73 7.55 3.50
C ALA A 161 -7.27 8.01 3.69
N GLU A 162 -7.03 8.95 4.60
CA GLU A 162 -5.72 9.51 4.90
C GLU A 162 -5.33 9.19 6.34
N LEU A 163 -4.06 8.80 6.54
CA LEU A 163 -3.46 8.62 7.85
C LEU A 163 -2.34 9.63 8.05
N LYS A 164 -2.27 10.19 9.23
CA LYS A 164 -1.16 11.03 9.66
C LYS A 164 0.09 10.18 9.88
N ARG A 165 1.24 10.83 10.15
CA ARG A 165 2.53 10.16 10.33
C ARG A 165 2.50 8.99 11.32
N TYR A 166 1.82 9.14 12.47
CA TYR A 166 1.76 8.11 13.50
C TYR A 166 0.41 7.41 13.46
N VAL A 167 0.43 6.08 13.45
CA VAL A 167 -0.76 5.23 13.48
C VAL A 167 -0.71 4.35 14.71
N ARG A 168 -1.74 4.45 15.56
CA ARG A 168 -1.88 3.66 16.77
C ARG A 168 -2.95 2.59 16.62
N PHE A 169 -2.58 1.35 16.87
CA PHE A 169 -3.48 0.24 17.07
C PHE A 169 -3.72 0.09 18.56
N TYR A 170 -4.90 0.53 19.03
CA TYR A 170 -5.25 0.58 20.43
C TYR A 170 -6.22 -0.55 20.77
N PHE A 171 -5.70 -1.63 21.35
CA PHE A 171 -6.42 -2.86 21.68
C PHE A 171 -7.03 -2.71 23.09
N LYS A 172 -8.33 -2.44 23.15
CA LYS A 172 -9.08 -2.18 24.39
C LYS A 172 -9.39 -3.46 25.16
N LYS A 173 -9.77 -4.53 24.42
CA LYS A 173 -10.06 -5.84 25.00
C LYS A 173 -9.51 -6.97 24.16
N GLY A 174 -9.06 -8.02 24.82
CA GLY A 174 -8.64 -9.27 24.21
C GLY A 174 -9.71 -10.37 24.28
N ASN A 175 -9.51 -11.41 23.49
CA ASN A 175 -10.36 -12.60 23.51
C ASN A 175 -10.23 -13.35 24.86
N ILE A 176 -11.32 -13.44 25.63
CA ILE A 176 -11.32 -14.11 26.95
C ILE A 176 -11.01 -15.62 26.84
N ASN A 177 -11.26 -16.21 25.68
CA ASN A 177 -10.97 -17.63 25.39
C ASN A 177 -9.54 -17.85 24.89
N GLY A 178 -8.74 -16.78 24.82
CA GLY A 178 -7.34 -16.78 24.37
C GLY A 178 -6.34 -16.61 25.49
N TRP A 179 -5.11 -16.30 25.11
CA TRP A 179 -4.03 -15.94 26.02
C TRP A 179 -4.29 -14.58 26.66
N LYS A 180 -3.53 -14.28 27.74
CA LYS A 180 -3.66 -13.00 28.43
C LYS A 180 -2.88 -11.85 27.77
N CYS A 181 -2.70 -11.93 26.47
CA CYS A 181 -2.01 -10.92 25.66
C CYS A 181 -2.74 -10.71 24.34
N ILE A 182 -2.44 -9.61 23.67
CA ILE A 182 -2.65 -9.45 22.24
C ILE A 182 -1.38 -9.89 21.55
N SER A 183 -1.51 -10.66 20.50
CA SER A 183 -0.37 -11.09 19.71
C SER A 183 -0.64 -10.89 18.23
N VAL A 184 0.25 -10.15 17.56
CA VAL A 184 0.13 -9.74 16.17
C VAL A 184 1.36 -10.24 15.41
N ARG A 185 1.14 -10.99 14.34
CA ARG A 185 2.20 -11.43 13.42
C ARG A 185 2.61 -10.29 12.50
N GLU A 186 1.62 -9.61 11.91
CA GLU A 186 1.88 -8.54 10.95
C GLU A 186 0.75 -7.53 10.95
N ILE A 187 1.10 -6.28 10.66
CA ILE A 187 0.20 -5.20 10.30
C ILE A 187 0.66 -4.64 8.95
N GLU A 188 -0.24 -4.71 7.98
CA GLU A 188 -0.03 -4.06 6.69
C GLU A 188 -0.90 -2.82 6.59
N ILE A 189 -0.35 -1.74 6.09
CA ILE A 189 -1.09 -0.54 5.69
C ILE A 189 -0.81 -0.35 4.20
N MET A 190 -1.78 -0.74 3.37
CA MET A 190 -1.67 -0.61 1.93
C MET A 190 -2.11 0.79 1.51
N GLY A 191 -1.21 1.52 0.87
CA GLY A 191 -1.48 2.90 0.47
C GLY A 191 -0.29 3.60 -0.17
N THR A 192 -0.41 4.91 -0.39
CA THR A 192 0.63 5.75 -0.95
C THR A 192 1.03 6.85 0.03
N GLN A 193 2.34 7.12 0.15
CA GLN A 193 2.86 8.19 1.01
C GLN A 193 3.25 9.42 0.21
N SER A 194 2.90 10.60 0.73
CA SER A 194 3.37 11.88 0.21
C SER A 194 4.90 11.98 0.42
N GLY A 195 5.63 12.23 -0.64
CA GLY A 195 7.10 12.46 -0.59
C GLY A 195 7.98 11.23 -0.87
N MET A 196 7.41 10.01 -0.93
CA MET A 196 8.10 8.83 -1.47
C MET A 196 7.78 8.60 -2.96
N ILE A 197 6.98 9.47 -3.54
CA ILE A 197 6.56 9.37 -4.93
C ILE A 197 7.71 9.88 -5.79
N GLU A 198 8.41 9.00 -6.50
CA GLU A 198 9.02 9.39 -7.75
C GLU A 198 7.98 10.20 -8.52
N THR A 199 8.31 11.39 -8.95
CA THR A 199 7.32 12.16 -9.70
C THR A 199 7.00 11.37 -10.96
N ALA A 200 5.73 11.29 -11.35
CA ALA A 200 5.34 10.64 -12.59
C ALA A 200 6.21 11.11 -13.78
N ALA A 201 6.71 12.35 -13.72
CA ALA A 201 7.66 12.89 -14.68
C ALA A 201 9.04 12.19 -14.66
N SER A 202 9.55 11.76 -13.48
CA SER A 202 10.82 11.02 -13.42
C SER A 202 10.66 9.59 -13.94
N VAL A 203 9.53 8.95 -13.63
CA VAL A 203 9.20 7.62 -14.17
C VAL A 203 9.09 7.66 -15.68
N LEU A 204 8.38 8.64 -16.24
CA LEU A 204 8.24 8.81 -17.70
C LEU A 204 9.55 9.14 -18.39
N LYS A 205 10.45 9.87 -17.74
CA LYS A 205 11.78 10.13 -18.30
C LYS A 205 12.57 8.85 -18.51
N ASN A 206 12.39 7.87 -17.64
CA ASN A 206 13.02 6.56 -17.74
C ASN A 206 12.38 5.67 -18.83
N LEU A 207 11.16 6.01 -19.27
CA LEU A 207 10.45 5.33 -20.36
C LEU A 207 10.75 5.94 -21.74
N SER A 208 11.52 7.02 -21.81
CA SER A 208 11.88 7.66 -23.08
C SER A 208 12.74 6.71 -23.93
N GLY A 209 12.35 6.53 -25.18
CA GLY A 209 13.08 5.71 -26.15
C GLY A 209 12.68 4.24 -26.21
N LEU A 210 11.52 3.88 -25.69
CA LEU A 210 10.96 2.54 -25.88
C LEU A 210 10.73 2.27 -27.38
N THR A 211 11.23 1.15 -27.86
CA THR A 211 11.09 0.72 -29.25
C THR A 211 10.67 -0.73 -29.30
N VAL A 212 9.79 -1.05 -30.24
CA VAL A 212 9.50 -2.45 -30.58
C VAL A 212 10.64 -2.99 -31.41
N GLY A 213 11.24 -4.10 -31.03
CA GLY A 213 12.30 -4.76 -31.79
C GLY A 213 11.81 -5.21 -33.16
N ALA A 214 12.74 -5.35 -34.13
CA ALA A 214 12.41 -5.63 -35.56
C ALA A 214 11.62 -6.94 -35.79
N ASN A 215 11.56 -7.84 -34.80
CA ASN A 215 10.84 -9.12 -34.87
C ASN A 215 9.89 -9.31 -33.67
N GLU A 216 9.61 -8.25 -32.95
CA GLU A 216 8.71 -8.27 -31.77
C GLU A 216 7.36 -7.65 -32.17
N GLU A 217 6.30 -8.23 -31.65
CA GLU A 217 4.92 -7.77 -31.90
C GLU A 217 4.38 -7.00 -30.68
N GLU A 218 5.15 -6.92 -29.60
CA GLU A 218 4.75 -6.28 -28.36
C GLU A 218 5.75 -5.20 -27.93
N LEU A 219 5.21 -4.08 -27.43
CA LEU A 219 5.98 -3.09 -26.70
C LEU A 219 6.03 -3.51 -25.23
N VAL A 220 7.18 -3.95 -24.78
CA VAL A 220 7.39 -4.23 -23.35
C VAL A 220 7.64 -2.92 -22.66
N ILE A 221 6.72 -2.53 -21.78
CA ILE A 221 6.90 -1.40 -20.87
C ILE A 221 7.69 -1.92 -19.67
N PRO A 222 8.95 -1.51 -19.46
CA PRO A 222 9.71 -1.95 -18.31
C PRO A 222 9.04 -1.44 -17.03
N ASN A 223 8.94 -2.31 -16.03
CA ASN A 223 8.56 -1.86 -14.68
C ASN A 223 9.74 -1.07 -14.09
N THR A 224 9.70 0.24 -14.29
CA THR A 224 10.77 1.16 -13.87
C THR A 224 10.56 1.73 -12.47
N SER A 225 9.44 1.40 -11.83
CA SER A 225 9.10 1.88 -10.50
C SER A 225 8.26 0.85 -9.75
N GLU A 226 8.63 0.57 -8.49
CA GLU A 226 7.77 -0.23 -7.59
C GLU A 226 6.54 0.56 -7.11
N GLN A 227 6.48 1.86 -7.38
CA GLN A 227 5.45 2.77 -6.90
C GLN A 227 4.39 3.11 -7.94
N TYR A 228 4.59 2.72 -9.21
CA TYR A 228 3.67 3.07 -10.29
C TYR A 228 3.36 1.89 -11.20
N ASP A 229 2.08 1.67 -11.42
CA ASP A 229 1.62 0.85 -12.54
C ASP A 229 1.58 1.71 -13.80
N ILE A 230 2.21 1.23 -14.85
CA ILE A 230 2.32 1.94 -16.12
C ILE A 230 1.54 1.18 -17.17
N SER A 231 0.58 1.84 -17.78
CA SER A 231 -0.21 1.28 -18.87
C SER A 231 -0.34 2.28 -20.03
N ILE A 232 -0.57 1.77 -21.22
CA ILE A 232 -0.91 2.58 -22.39
C ILE A 232 -2.41 2.88 -22.30
N TYR A 233 -2.75 4.16 -22.21
CA TYR A 233 -4.15 4.60 -22.17
C TYR A 233 -4.71 4.86 -23.58
N GLY A 234 -3.85 5.15 -24.54
CA GLY A 234 -4.22 5.37 -25.93
C GLY A 234 -3.00 5.63 -26.80
N SER A 235 -3.17 5.49 -28.10
CA SER A 235 -2.16 5.74 -29.11
C SER A 235 -2.77 6.58 -30.24
N GLU A 236 -1.98 7.50 -30.80
CA GLU A 236 -2.37 8.24 -32.01
C GLU A 236 -2.53 7.31 -33.22
N LEU A 237 -1.97 6.12 -33.14
CA LEU A 237 -1.97 5.12 -34.16
C LEU A 237 -2.53 3.81 -33.63
N ASP A 238 -3.81 3.80 -33.25
CA ASP A 238 -4.50 2.62 -32.68
C ASP A 238 -4.41 1.39 -33.62
N GLN A 239 -4.13 1.61 -34.88
CA GLN A 239 -3.88 0.55 -35.86
C GLN A 239 -2.48 -0.07 -35.76
N LEU A 240 -1.56 0.59 -35.08
CA LEU A 240 -0.17 0.15 -34.92
C LEU A 240 0.19 -0.27 -33.52
N LEU A 241 -0.51 0.29 -32.50
CA LEU A 241 -0.27 -0.02 -31.12
C LEU A 241 -1.62 -0.02 -30.37
N THR A 242 -1.98 -1.13 -29.80
CA THR A 242 -3.20 -1.30 -29.01
C THR A 242 -2.95 -1.00 -27.53
N GLU A 243 -4.02 -0.79 -26.74
CA GLU A 243 -3.94 -0.48 -25.30
C GLU A 243 -3.25 -1.60 -24.49
N ASP A 244 -3.28 -2.84 -24.99
CA ASP A 244 -2.58 -3.99 -24.41
C ASP A 244 -1.11 -4.10 -24.86
N GLY A 245 -0.57 -3.09 -25.52
CA GLY A 245 0.83 -3.00 -25.92
C GLY A 245 1.19 -3.76 -27.21
N LYS A 246 0.22 -4.37 -27.89
CA LYS A 246 0.48 -5.09 -29.13
C LYS A 246 0.68 -4.16 -30.30
N ALA A 247 1.78 -4.36 -30.99
CA ALA A 247 2.10 -3.62 -32.23
C ALA A 247 1.71 -4.43 -33.45
N SER A 248 0.96 -3.83 -34.39
CA SER A 248 0.69 -4.43 -35.69
C SER A 248 1.55 -3.81 -36.79
N ALA A 249 2.15 -4.65 -37.62
CA ALA A 249 2.91 -4.16 -38.80
C ALA A 249 1.95 -3.77 -39.93
N MET A 250 1.91 -2.48 -40.25
CA MET A 250 1.23 -2.03 -41.45
C MET A 250 2.06 -2.44 -42.70
N ARG A 251 1.51 -3.26 -43.60
CA ARG A 251 2.09 -3.48 -44.93
C ARG A 251 1.71 -2.28 -45.77
N ILE A 252 2.71 -1.53 -46.19
CA ILE A 252 2.61 -0.54 -47.27
C ILE A 252 2.87 -1.24 -48.60
#